data_7124933e64b033d9bc6103d6005f181e
#
_entry.id   7124933e64b033d9bc6103d6005f181e
#
_cell.length_a   1.000
_cell.length_b   1.000
_cell.length_c   1.000
_cell.angle_alpha   90.00
_cell.angle_beta   90.00
_cell.angle_gamma   90.00
#
_symmetry.space_group_name_H-M   'P 1'
#
loop_
_entity.id
_entity.type
_entity.pdbx_description
1 polymer ?
#
loop_
_entity_poly.entity_id
_entity_poly.type
_entity_poly.pdbx_seq_one_letter_code
_entity_poly.pdbx_strand_id
1 'polypeptide(L)'
;MEHMISRMLMSYEQGKLSRRQLIQGLATLTAITETARGAESTFKGMALNHIAIRVTNVQRSRDFYQKHFGTPVLHEEKANCFLGLGKNFLTLFENQKPGLDHFCIAIEDFKAEPIMNELNRQGLKPRRPSGTDRIYFPDPDEIEVQVSAVDHHA
;
A
#
# COMPACT_ATOMS: atom_id res chain seq x y z
N MET A 1 19.54 8.93 -3.81
CA MET A 1 20.07 10.21 -3.32
C MET A 1 21.56 10.12 -3.03
N GLU A 2 22.03 9.23 -2.18
CA GLU A 2 23.45 9.04 -1.84
C GLU A 2 24.38 8.95 -3.05
N HIS A 3 24.01 8.17 -4.06
CA HIS A 3 24.81 8.01 -5.27
C HIS A 3 24.99 9.34 -6.06
N MET A 4 24.01 10.23 -6.02
CA MET A 4 24.08 11.52 -6.71
C MET A 4 24.95 12.52 -5.96
N ILE A 5 24.84 12.54 -4.63
CA ILE A 5 25.71 13.35 -3.74
C ILE A 5 27.17 12.91 -3.90
N SER A 6 27.45 11.61 -3.86
CA SER A 6 28.78 11.06 -4.05
C SER A 6 29.41 11.45 -5.39
N ARG A 7 28.63 11.42 -6.48
CA ARG A 7 29.08 11.88 -7.81
C ARG A 7 29.40 13.37 -7.86
N MET A 8 28.63 14.20 -7.19
CA MET A 8 28.89 15.64 -7.12
C MET A 8 30.13 15.94 -6.31
N LEU A 9 30.36 15.25 -5.19
CA LEU A 9 31.57 15.38 -4.39
C LEU A 9 32.81 14.96 -5.18
N MET A 10 32.79 13.80 -5.84
CA MET A 10 33.89 13.36 -6.71
C MET A 10 34.18 14.36 -7.84
N SER A 11 33.16 14.96 -8.45
CA SER A 11 33.35 15.97 -9.49
C SER A 11 33.97 17.26 -8.96
N TYR A 12 33.65 17.63 -7.74
CA TYR A 12 34.28 18.76 -7.04
C TYR A 12 35.73 18.46 -6.70
N GLU A 13 36.05 17.31 -6.13
CA GLU A 13 37.42 16.88 -5.82
C GLU A 13 38.31 16.79 -7.07
N GLN A 14 37.73 16.42 -8.23
CA GLN A 14 38.41 16.42 -9.51
C GLN A 14 38.53 17.80 -10.17
N GLY A 15 38.11 18.89 -9.50
CA GLY A 15 38.14 20.22 -10.03
C GLY A 15 37.17 20.52 -11.17
N LYS A 16 36.23 19.60 -11.44
CA LYS A 16 35.20 19.74 -12.49
C LYS A 16 34.02 20.58 -12.07
N LEU A 17 33.83 20.80 -10.78
CA LEU A 17 32.81 21.66 -10.20
C LEU A 17 33.47 22.68 -9.28
N SER A 18 33.05 23.96 -9.38
CA SER A 18 33.40 24.97 -8.42
C SER A 18 32.62 24.79 -7.11
N ARG A 19 33.14 25.34 -5.98
CA ARG A 19 32.45 25.34 -4.70
C ARG A 19 31.01 25.89 -4.79
N ARG A 20 30.81 26.97 -5.59
CA ARG A 20 29.49 27.57 -5.83
C ARG A 20 28.54 26.61 -6.53
N GLN A 21 29.01 25.89 -7.56
CA GLN A 21 28.21 24.90 -8.29
C GLN A 21 27.87 23.68 -7.41
N LEU A 22 28.80 23.23 -6.56
CA LEU A 22 28.52 22.17 -5.60
C LEU A 22 27.41 22.58 -4.62
N ILE A 23 27.52 23.79 -4.01
CA ILE A 23 26.52 24.29 -3.07
C ILE A 23 25.16 24.47 -3.76
N GLN A 24 25.11 25.02 -4.97
CA GLN A 24 23.89 25.20 -5.74
C GLN A 24 23.25 23.85 -6.09
N GLY A 25 24.04 22.87 -6.50
CA GLY A 25 23.54 21.52 -6.81
C GLY A 25 23.02 20.77 -5.58
N LEU A 26 23.68 20.92 -4.42
CA LEU A 26 23.18 20.35 -3.16
C LEU A 26 21.89 21.05 -2.69
N ALA A 27 21.81 22.39 -2.82
CA ALA A 27 20.60 23.15 -2.51
C ALA A 27 19.41 22.78 -3.43
N THR A 28 19.67 22.50 -4.71
CA THR A 28 18.61 22.00 -5.63
C THR A 28 18.15 20.60 -5.27
N LEU A 29 19.04 19.73 -4.79
CA LEU A 29 18.68 18.39 -4.32
C LEU A 29 17.80 18.42 -3.07
N THR A 30 18.06 19.37 -2.14
CA THR A 30 17.20 19.57 -0.96
C THR A 30 15.85 20.18 -1.34
N ALA A 31 15.81 21.13 -2.29
CA ALA A 31 14.56 21.71 -2.80
C ALA A 31 13.68 20.68 -3.53
N ILE A 32 14.29 19.75 -4.28
CA ILE A 32 13.55 18.64 -4.92
C ILE A 32 12.97 17.68 -3.88
N THR A 33 13.64 17.47 -2.73
CA THR A 33 13.09 16.66 -1.65
C THR A 33 11.97 17.37 -0.89
N GLU A 34 11.94 18.69 -0.85
CA GLU A 34 10.84 19.46 -0.24
C GLU A 34 9.61 19.56 -1.17
N THR A 35 9.82 19.67 -2.48
CA THR A 35 8.70 19.63 -3.46
C THR A 35 8.15 18.21 -3.68
N ALA A 36 8.93 17.17 -3.38
CA ALA A 36 8.46 15.78 -3.32
C ALA A 36 7.80 15.43 -1.95
N ARG A 37 7.80 16.32 -0.97
CA ARG A 37 6.81 16.31 0.10
C ARG A 37 5.50 16.79 -0.52
N GLY A 38 4.77 15.83 -1.11
CA GLY A 38 3.38 16.02 -1.45
C GLY A 38 2.64 16.63 -0.26
N ALA A 39 1.48 17.24 -0.50
CA ALA A 39 0.57 17.68 0.54
C ALA A 39 0.61 16.68 1.69
N GLU A 40 0.75 17.18 2.93
CA GLU A 40 0.90 16.35 4.13
C GLU A 40 -0.11 15.20 4.07
N SER A 41 0.38 13.97 3.91
CA SER A 41 -0.50 12.83 3.68
C SER A 41 -1.33 12.57 4.93
N THR A 42 -2.59 12.26 4.76
CA THR A 42 -3.50 11.96 5.88
C THR A 42 -2.98 10.78 6.70
N PHE A 43 -2.45 9.75 6.03
CA PHE A 43 -1.88 8.56 6.65
C PHE A 43 -0.56 8.20 5.98
N LYS A 44 0.32 7.60 6.74
CA LYS A 44 1.57 7.04 6.20
C LYS A 44 1.35 5.60 5.77
N GLY A 45 1.19 5.37 4.47
CA GLY A 45 1.13 4.03 3.89
C GLY A 45 2.50 3.34 4.00
N MET A 46 2.50 2.11 4.52
CA MET A 46 3.72 1.33 4.78
C MET A 46 3.91 0.19 3.77
N ALA A 47 2.83 -0.48 3.40
CA ALA A 47 2.86 -1.62 2.49
C ALA A 47 1.48 -1.90 1.88
N LEU A 48 1.46 -2.58 0.75
CA LEU A 48 0.29 -3.31 0.30
C LEU A 48 0.19 -4.57 1.17
N ASN A 49 -0.83 -4.65 2.04
CA ASN A 49 -1.01 -5.78 2.94
C ASN A 49 -1.60 -7.00 2.21
N HIS A 50 -2.72 -6.80 1.50
CA HIS A 50 -3.35 -7.85 0.70
C HIS A 50 -4.15 -7.29 -0.47
N ILE A 51 -4.50 -8.19 -1.37
CA ILE A 51 -5.48 -7.95 -2.43
C ILE A 51 -6.61 -8.96 -2.25
N ALA A 52 -7.85 -8.51 -2.33
CA ALA A 52 -9.03 -9.36 -2.37
C ALA A 52 -9.63 -9.33 -3.78
N ILE A 53 -9.89 -10.50 -4.33
CA ILE A 53 -10.52 -10.64 -5.63
C ILE A 53 -11.77 -11.51 -5.53
N ARG A 54 -12.74 -11.19 -6.37
CA ARG A 54 -13.95 -11.98 -6.56
C ARG A 54 -13.70 -13.02 -7.66
N VAL A 55 -14.06 -14.24 -7.38
CA VAL A 55 -13.91 -15.38 -8.30
C VAL A 55 -15.20 -16.18 -8.39
N THR A 56 -15.48 -16.78 -9.52
CA THR A 56 -16.73 -17.56 -9.70
C THR A 56 -16.67 -18.94 -9.06
N ASN A 57 -15.50 -19.43 -8.69
CA ASN A 57 -15.31 -20.68 -7.97
C ASN A 57 -14.01 -20.61 -7.17
N VAL A 58 -14.11 -20.63 -5.86
CA VAL A 58 -12.96 -20.48 -4.93
C VAL A 58 -11.98 -21.64 -5.08
N GLN A 59 -12.46 -22.89 -5.11
CA GLN A 59 -11.58 -24.07 -5.19
C GLN A 59 -10.76 -24.07 -6.48
N ARG A 60 -11.40 -23.83 -7.62
CA ARG A 60 -10.70 -23.73 -8.92
C ARG A 60 -9.64 -22.65 -8.92
N SER A 61 -9.93 -21.48 -8.35
CA SER A 61 -8.99 -20.38 -8.30
C SER A 61 -7.86 -20.66 -7.30
N ARG A 62 -8.15 -21.21 -6.12
CA ARG A 62 -7.15 -21.69 -5.17
C ARG A 62 -6.17 -22.65 -5.83
N ASP A 63 -6.68 -23.69 -6.49
CA ASP A 63 -5.88 -24.73 -7.13
C ASP A 63 -4.98 -24.14 -8.23
N PHE A 64 -5.48 -23.15 -8.97
CA PHE A 64 -4.69 -22.40 -9.96
C PHE A 64 -3.50 -21.67 -9.29
N TYR A 65 -3.75 -20.89 -8.24
CA TYR A 65 -2.68 -20.12 -7.56
C TYR A 65 -1.69 -21.03 -6.86
N GLN A 66 -2.15 -22.11 -6.23
CA GLN A 66 -1.26 -23.10 -5.63
C GLN A 66 -0.38 -23.78 -6.68
N LYS A 67 -0.96 -24.23 -7.79
CA LYS A 67 -0.23 -24.92 -8.86
C LYS A 67 0.83 -24.04 -9.50
N HIS A 68 0.53 -22.78 -9.77
CA HIS A 68 1.40 -21.92 -10.56
C HIS A 68 2.34 -21.04 -9.74
N PHE A 69 2.01 -20.74 -8.49
CA PHE A 69 2.77 -19.83 -7.63
C PHE A 69 3.18 -20.44 -6.29
N GLY A 70 2.75 -21.65 -5.97
CA GLY A 70 3.09 -22.33 -4.73
C GLY A 70 2.51 -21.66 -3.48
N THR A 71 1.41 -20.90 -3.61
CA THR A 71 0.81 -20.17 -2.50
C THR A 71 0.23 -21.11 -1.45
N PRO A 72 0.68 -21.07 -0.18
CA PRO A 72 0.06 -21.86 0.88
C PRO A 72 -1.34 -21.33 1.20
N VAL A 73 -2.26 -22.23 1.56
CA VAL A 73 -3.55 -21.85 2.14
C VAL A 73 -3.33 -21.44 3.58
N LEU A 74 -3.70 -20.22 3.93
CA LEU A 74 -3.67 -19.69 5.29
C LEU A 74 -4.99 -19.95 6.01
N HIS A 75 -6.10 -19.77 5.30
CA HIS A 75 -7.46 -20.01 5.77
C HIS A 75 -8.37 -20.34 4.60
N GLU A 76 -9.33 -21.22 4.81
CA GLU A 76 -10.32 -21.59 3.79
C GLU A 76 -11.69 -21.87 4.42
N GLU A 77 -12.71 -21.31 3.81
CA GLU A 77 -14.12 -21.59 4.07
C GLU A 77 -14.85 -21.88 2.77
N LYS A 78 -16.14 -22.20 2.84
CA LYS A 78 -16.94 -22.53 1.66
C LYS A 78 -16.89 -21.47 0.56
N ALA A 79 -16.93 -20.19 0.93
CA ALA A 79 -17.06 -19.06 0.00
C ALA A 79 -15.84 -18.13 -0.02
N ASN A 80 -14.77 -18.47 0.70
CA ASN A 80 -13.54 -17.68 0.69
C ASN A 80 -12.31 -18.56 0.93
N CYS A 81 -11.16 -18.06 0.46
CA CYS A 81 -9.86 -18.69 0.70
C CYS A 81 -8.77 -17.59 0.76
N PHE A 82 -7.86 -17.72 1.71
CA PHE A 82 -6.73 -16.82 1.92
C PHE A 82 -5.44 -17.54 1.56
N LEU A 83 -4.69 -16.99 0.63
CA LEU A 83 -3.47 -17.56 0.07
C LEU A 83 -2.26 -16.71 0.44
N GLY A 84 -1.25 -17.31 1.03
CA GLY A 84 -0.04 -16.62 1.47
C GLY A 84 0.85 -16.17 0.31
N LEU A 85 1.37 -14.95 0.38
CA LEU A 85 2.32 -14.35 -0.55
C LEU A 85 3.44 -13.65 0.24
N GLY A 86 4.33 -14.43 0.83
CA GLY A 86 5.37 -13.91 1.72
C GLY A 86 4.76 -13.30 2.99
N LYS A 87 4.93 -11.98 3.18
CA LYS A 87 4.32 -11.24 4.30
C LYS A 87 2.89 -10.76 4.01
N ASN A 88 2.44 -10.91 2.79
CA ASN A 88 1.15 -10.45 2.28
C ASN A 88 0.28 -11.65 1.94
N PHE A 89 -0.95 -11.41 1.54
CA PHE A 89 -1.84 -12.49 1.13
C PHE A 89 -2.80 -12.07 0.01
N LEU A 90 -3.33 -13.05 -0.70
CA LEU A 90 -4.41 -12.91 -1.66
C LEU A 90 -5.67 -13.54 -1.07
N THR A 91 -6.77 -12.80 -1.05
CA THR A 91 -8.07 -13.32 -0.65
C THR A 91 -8.93 -13.59 -1.88
N LEU A 92 -9.53 -14.77 -1.92
CA LEU A 92 -10.51 -15.19 -2.91
C LEU A 92 -11.90 -15.16 -2.27
N PHE A 93 -12.85 -14.43 -2.86
CA PHE A 93 -14.26 -14.44 -2.47
C PHE A 93 -15.14 -15.00 -3.60
N GLU A 94 -16.05 -15.91 -3.28
CA GLU A 94 -16.99 -16.40 -4.28
C GLU A 94 -17.99 -15.31 -4.69
N ASN A 95 -18.08 -15.05 -5.99
CA ASN A 95 -19.00 -14.07 -6.55
C ASN A 95 -19.28 -14.37 -8.03
N GLN A 96 -20.51 -14.15 -8.48
CA GLN A 96 -20.91 -14.34 -9.88
C GLN A 96 -20.20 -13.37 -10.85
N LYS A 97 -19.73 -12.22 -10.35
CA LYS A 97 -19.00 -11.21 -11.12
C LYS A 97 -17.54 -11.18 -10.66
N PRO A 98 -16.61 -11.83 -11.38
CA PRO A 98 -15.19 -11.82 -11.02
C PRO A 98 -14.61 -10.41 -11.20
N GLY A 99 -13.55 -10.12 -10.45
CA GLY A 99 -12.85 -8.83 -10.50
C GLY A 99 -12.19 -8.48 -9.18
N LEU A 100 -11.66 -7.26 -9.09
CA LEU A 100 -11.13 -6.73 -7.84
C LEU A 100 -12.30 -6.54 -6.85
N ASP A 101 -12.11 -6.99 -5.63
CA ASP A 101 -13.01 -6.66 -4.51
C ASP A 101 -12.48 -5.42 -3.80
N HIS A 102 -11.30 -5.53 -3.23
CA HIS A 102 -10.57 -4.41 -2.63
C HIS A 102 -9.06 -4.71 -2.57
N PHE A 103 -8.28 -3.71 -2.26
CA PHE A 103 -6.89 -3.87 -1.83
C PHE A 103 -6.69 -3.18 -0.48
N CYS A 104 -5.77 -3.68 0.32
CA CYS A 104 -5.51 -3.20 1.66
C CYS A 104 -4.13 -2.55 1.75
N ILE A 105 -4.09 -1.29 2.21
CA ILE A 105 -2.87 -0.58 2.55
C ILE A 105 -2.68 -0.65 4.06
N ALA A 106 -1.57 -1.23 4.49
CA ALA A 106 -1.13 -1.14 5.87
C ALA A 106 -0.62 0.27 6.16
N ILE A 107 -1.09 0.89 7.23
CA ILE A 107 -0.69 2.24 7.63
C ILE A 107 -0.01 2.25 9.00
N GLU A 108 0.89 3.20 9.18
CA GLU A 108 1.56 3.44 10.47
C GLU A 108 0.55 3.93 11.51
N ASP A 109 0.74 3.55 12.78
CA ASP A 109 -0.07 4.00 13.91
C ASP A 109 -1.60 3.86 13.72
N PHE A 110 -2.05 2.73 13.16
CA PHE A 110 -3.46 2.46 12.91
C PHE A 110 -4.30 2.58 14.20
N LYS A 111 -5.29 3.47 14.17
CA LYS A 111 -6.31 3.63 15.21
C LYS A 111 -7.66 3.90 14.53
N ALA A 112 -8.58 2.98 14.67
CA ALA A 112 -9.83 2.98 13.89
C ALA A 112 -10.65 4.27 14.05
N GLU A 113 -10.90 4.72 15.28
CA GLU A 113 -11.74 5.91 15.51
C GLU A 113 -11.13 7.21 14.96
N PRO A 114 -9.86 7.54 15.20
CA PRO A 114 -9.22 8.69 14.57
C PRO A 114 -9.25 8.65 13.03
N ILE A 115 -9.02 7.47 12.44
CA ILE A 115 -9.05 7.28 10.98
C ILE A 115 -10.45 7.52 10.43
N MET A 116 -11.47 6.92 11.04
CA MET A 116 -12.87 7.13 10.65
C MET A 116 -13.26 8.61 10.69
N ASN A 117 -12.90 9.31 11.77
CA ASN A 117 -13.18 10.73 11.95
C ASN A 117 -12.50 11.59 10.89
N GLU A 118 -11.21 11.30 10.61
CA GLU A 118 -10.43 12.05 9.62
C GLU A 118 -10.96 11.84 8.19
N LEU A 119 -11.26 10.61 7.80
CA LEU A 119 -11.85 10.30 6.50
C LEU A 119 -13.22 10.98 6.32
N ASN A 120 -14.08 10.99 7.36
CA ASN A 120 -15.36 11.71 7.34
C ASN A 120 -15.14 13.22 7.20
N ARG A 121 -14.15 13.79 7.91
CA ARG A 121 -13.83 15.22 7.82
C ARG A 121 -13.41 15.62 6.39
N GLN A 122 -12.77 14.71 5.66
CA GLN A 122 -12.37 14.91 4.26
C GLN A 122 -13.51 14.64 3.26
N GLY A 123 -14.70 14.28 3.73
CA GLY A 123 -15.86 14.01 2.87
C GLY A 123 -15.87 12.62 2.24
N LEU A 124 -14.92 11.76 2.59
CA LEU A 124 -14.94 10.35 2.26
C LEU A 124 -16.02 9.66 3.13
N LYS A 125 -16.60 8.57 2.65
CA LYS A 125 -17.65 7.82 3.33
C LYS A 125 -17.11 6.49 3.85
N PRO A 126 -16.24 6.49 4.89
CA PRO A 126 -15.65 5.26 5.37
C PRO A 126 -16.70 4.37 6.03
N ARG A 127 -16.53 3.06 5.87
CA ARG A 127 -17.29 2.04 6.58
C ARG A 127 -16.36 1.15 7.41
N ARG A 128 -16.81 0.76 8.57
CA ARG A 128 -16.12 -0.19 9.45
C ARG A 128 -17.07 -1.32 9.80
N PRO A 129 -16.85 -2.56 9.35
CA PRO A 129 -17.64 -3.70 9.79
C PRO A 129 -17.57 -3.87 11.31
N SER A 130 -18.70 -4.14 11.93
CA SER A 130 -18.79 -4.28 13.39
C SER A 130 -17.82 -5.33 13.91
N GLY A 131 -17.10 -5.01 15.00
CA GLY A 131 -16.16 -5.91 15.64
C GLY A 131 -14.83 -6.11 14.88
N THR A 132 -14.54 -5.29 13.88
CA THR A 132 -13.28 -5.39 13.14
C THR A 132 -12.46 -4.11 13.21
N ASP A 133 -11.14 -4.23 12.95
CA ASP A 133 -10.21 -3.11 12.75
C ASP A 133 -9.94 -2.84 11.26
N ARG A 134 -10.94 -3.12 10.42
CA ARG A 134 -10.89 -2.88 8.98
C ARG A 134 -11.70 -1.66 8.63
N ILE A 135 -11.11 -0.70 7.92
CA ILE A 135 -11.79 0.50 7.46
C ILE A 135 -11.72 0.50 5.94
N TYR A 136 -12.86 0.69 5.30
CA TYR A 136 -13.01 0.70 3.85
C TYR A 136 -13.56 2.05 3.41
N PHE A 137 -13.08 2.53 2.27
CA PHE A 137 -13.59 3.72 1.60
C PHE A 137 -13.25 3.64 0.10
N PRO A 138 -14.07 4.24 -0.78
CA PRO A 138 -13.77 4.25 -2.19
C PRO A 138 -12.66 5.26 -2.52
N ASP A 139 -11.87 4.96 -3.54
CA ASP A 139 -11.03 5.93 -4.21
C ASP A 139 -11.86 6.80 -5.18
N PRO A 140 -11.25 7.77 -5.91
CA PRO A 140 -11.99 8.62 -6.85
C PRO A 140 -12.69 7.89 -8.01
N ASP A 141 -12.27 6.67 -8.33
CA ASP A 141 -12.84 5.80 -9.36
C ASP A 141 -13.74 4.69 -8.78
N GLU A 142 -14.19 4.86 -7.53
CA GLU A 142 -15.05 3.89 -6.79
C GLU A 142 -14.38 2.53 -6.52
N ILE A 143 -13.05 2.45 -6.61
CA ILE A 143 -12.32 1.25 -6.23
C ILE A 143 -12.22 1.19 -4.71
N GLU A 144 -12.63 0.08 -4.11
CA GLU A 144 -12.62 -0.09 -2.66
C GLU A 144 -11.19 -0.21 -2.12
N VAL A 145 -10.81 0.71 -1.25
CA VAL A 145 -9.56 0.70 -0.49
C VAL A 145 -9.85 0.28 0.94
N GLN A 146 -9.09 -0.69 1.44
CA GLN A 146 -9.05 -1.01 2.87
C GLN A 146 -7.79 -0.40 3.48
N VAL A 147 -7.88 0.06 4.72
CA VAL A 147 -6.72 0.35 5.56
C VAL A 147 -6.72 -0.51 6.81
N SER A 148 -5.53 -0.91 7.24
CA SER A 148 -5.31 -1.76 8.41
C SER A 148 -4.00 -1.41 9.12
N ALA A 149 -3.79 -2.00 10.29
CA ALA A 149 -2.49 -1.98 10.96
C ALA A 149 -1.43 -2.75 10.14
N VAL A 150 -0.15 -2.46 10.41
CA VAL A 150 0.98 -3.10 9.71
C VAL A 150 1.06 -4.60 10.00
N ASP A 151 0.64 -5.02 11.17
CA ASP A 151 0.62 -6.41 11.65
C ASP A 151 -0.71 -7.13 11.38
N HIS A 152 -1.55 -6.57 10.51
CA HIS A 152 -2.80 -7.22 10.11
C HIS A 152 -2.52 -8.49 9.32
N HIS A 153 -3.11 -9.61 9.74
CA HIS A 153 -2.96 -10.95 9.16
C HIS A 153 -4.30 -11.49 8.64
N ALA A 154 -4.20 -12.55 7.81
CA ALA A 154 -5.32 -13.30 7.25
C ALA A 154 -6.11 -14.03 8.35
#